data_b94ca2c4fb9842e1413d14849d087307
#
_entry.id   b94ca2c4fb9842e1413d14849d087307
#
_cell.length_a   1.000
_cell.length_b   1.000
_cell.length_c   1.000
_cell.angle_alpha   90.00
_cell.angle_beta   90.00
_cell.angle_gamma   90.00
#
_symmetry.space_group_name_H-M   'P 1'
#
loop_
_entity.id
_entity.type
_entity.pdbx_description
1 polymer ?
#
loop_
_entity_poly.entity_id
_entity_poly.type
_entity_poly.pdbx_seq_one_letter_code
_entity_poly.pdbx_strand_id
1 'polypeptide(L)'
;MTKETTTRKPYATIIALVVVAAYYLTNDDSVSNPPSGLAESQRTEFIIDPRADGKIIESVGIVERLLPDDNEGSRHQRFILKMDSGQTLLIAHNIDLAPRINGLQRGDEVKFRGQYELNDRGGVVHWTHDDPRGDHPAGWLEHNGKRYQ
;
A
#
# COMPACT_ATOMS: atom_id res chain seq x y z
N MET A 1 28.68 -5.37 -35.11
CA MET A 1 28.34 -5.50 -33.68
C MET A 1 27.29 -4.47 -33.33
N THR A 2 26.04 -4.86 -33.42
CA THR A 2 24.88 -3.99 -33.19
C THR A 2 24.44 -4.17 -31.72
N LYS A 3 24.52 -3.12 -30.92
CA LYS A 3 24.01 -3.13 -29.54
C LYS A 3 22.48 -2.99 -29.59
N GLU A 4 21.74 -4.05 -29.25
CA GLU A 4 20.33 -3.95 -28.97
C GLU A 4 20.09 -3.22 -27.65
N THR A 5 19.45 -2.07 -27.76
CA THR A 5 18.99 -1.29 -26.60
C THR A 5 17.65 -1.88 -26.19
N THR A 6 17.62 -2.73 -25.17
CA THR A 6 16.39 -3.26 -24.59
C THR A 6 15.66 -2.13 -23.87
N THR A 7 14.63 -1.60 -24.51
CA THR A 7 13.71 -0.62 -23.91
C THR A 7 12.84 -1.35 -22.89
N ARG A 8 13.14 -1.15 -21.60
CA ARG A 8 12.33 -1.68 -20.50
C ARG A 8 10.97 -0.97 -20.49
N LYS A 9 9.89 -1.72 -20.54
CA LYS A 9 8.54 -1.19 -20.60
C LYS A 9 8.06 -0.76 -19.21
N PRO A 10 7.50 0.45 -19.04
CA PRO A 10 7.11 1.01 -17.73
C PRO A 10 5.73 0.50 -17.25
N TYR A 11 5.34 -0.72 -17.60
CA TYR A 11 3.97 -1.20 -17.35
C TYR A 11 3.68 -1.59 -15.90
N ALA A 12 4.68 -1.90 -15.10
CA ALA A 12 4.48 -2.34 -13.73
C ALA A 12 3.95 -1.20 -12.82
N THR A 13 4.41 0.01 -13.04
CA THR A 13 3.99 1.18 -12.24
C THR A 13 2.56 1.64 -12.58
N ILE A 14 2.16 1.50 -13.84
CA ILE A 14 0.83 1.93 -14.29
C ILE A 14 -0.27 1.00 -13.77
N ILE A 15 0.00 -0.29 -13.67
CA ILE A 15 -1.00 -1.29 -13.21
C ILE A 15 -1.36 -1.09 -11.75
N ALA A 16 -0.39 -0.78 -10.88
CA ALA A 16 -0.65 -0.51 -9.46
C ALA A 16 -1.56 0.70 -9.26
N LEU A 17 -1.40 1.75 -10.06
CA LEU A 17 -2.21 2.97 -9.98
C LEU A 17 -3.65 2.76 -10.46
N VAL A 18 -3.86 1.96 -11.51
CA VAL A 18 -5.20 1.67 -12.05
C VAL A 18 -6.03 0.84 -11.06
N VAL A 19 -5.41 -0.13 -10.40
CA VAL A 19 -6.07 -0.96 -9.41
C VAL A 19 -6.53 -0.17 -8.18
N VAL A 20 -5.71 0.76 -7.70
CA VAL A 20 -6.09 1.67 -6.61
C VAL A 20 -7.25 2.57 -7.03
N ALA A 21 -7.24 3.12 -8.24
CA ALA A 21 -8.32 3.95 -8.75
C ALA A 21 -9.64 3.19 -8.92
N ALA A 22 -9.61 1.95 -9.44
CA ALA A 22 -10.81 1.13 -9.63
C ALA A 22 -11.48 0.77 -8.30
N TYR A 23 -10.70 0.43 -7.26
CA TYR A 23 -11.24 0.16 -5.93
C TYR A 23 -12.05 1.35 -5.39
N TYR A 24 -11.56 2.56 -5.59
CA TYR A 24 -12.19 3.76 -5.08
C TYR A 24 -13.43 4.20 -5.87
N LEU A 25 -13.56 3.80 -7.12
CA LEU A 25 -14.73 4.13 -7.96
C LEU A 25 -15.93 3.20 -7.72
N THR A 26 -15.72 1.99 -7.17
CA THR A 26 -16.79 0.98 -7.03
C THR A 26 -17.39 0.89 -5.63
N ASN A 27 -16.76 1.50 -4.60
CA ASN A 27 -17.25 1.47 -3.22
C ASN A 27 -17.72 2.87 -2.78
N ASP A 28 -18.84 3.30 -3.34
CA ASP A 28 -19.58 4.49 -2.90
C ASP A 28 -20.54 4.09 -1.74
N ASP A 29 -19.95 3.65 -0.63
CA ASP A 29 -20.71 3.52 0.63
C ASP A 29 -20.61 4.87 1.34
N SER A 30 -21.69 5.60 1.23
CA SER A 30 -22.03 6.88 1.86
C SER A 30 -21.34 7.12 3.21
N VAL A 31 -20.19 7.76 3.16
CA VAL A 31 -19.64 8.47 4.30
C VAL A 31 -20.35 9.83 4.34
N SER A 32 -21.28 9.96 5.30
CA SER A 32 -21.94 11.23 5.61
C SER A 32 -20.88 12.36 5.70
N ASN A 33 -21.02 13.36 4.84
CA ASN A 33 -20.19 14.56 4.87
C ASN A 33 -20.24 15.20 6.27
N PRO A 34 -19.11 15.44 6.93
CA PRO A 34 -19.07 16.29 8.09
C PRO A 34 -19.46 17.72 7.70
N PRO A 35 -20.10 18.50 8.59
CA PRO A 35 -20.56 19.84 8.27
C PRO A 35 -19.40 20.75 7.85
N SER A 36 -19.60 21.43 6.73
CA SER A 36 -18.67 22.40 6.16
C SER A 36 -18.41 23.54 7.14
N GLY A 37 -17.31 23.52 7.82
CA GLY A 37 -16.93 24.61 8.74
C GLY A 37 -15.73 24.33 9.64
N LEU A 38 -15.34 23.06 9.79
CA LEU A 38 -14.22 22.70 10.68
C LEU A 38 -13.12 21.89 9.95
N ALA A 39 -13.23 21.74 8.64
CA ALA A 39 -12.40 20.78 7.88
C ALA A 39 -11.02 21.34 7.47
N GLU A 40 -10.73 22.61 7.65
CA GLU A 40 -9.50 23.20 7.13
C GLU A 40 -8.36 23.26 8.15
N SER A 41 -8.67 23.09 9.44
CA SER A 41 -7.66 23.13 10.51
C SER A 41 -7.14 21.75 10.94
N GLN A 42 -7.72 20.63 10.47
CA GLN A 42 -7.31 19.28 10.87
C GLN A 42 -6.69 18.46 9.74
N ARG A 43 -6.29 19.08 8.62
CA ARG A 43 -5.63 18.41 7.49
C ARG A 43 -4.14 18.17 7.68
N THR A 44 -3.57 18.38 8.84
CA THR A 44 -2.13 18.39 8.98
C THR A 44 -1.65 17.58 10.17
N GLU A 45 -1.56 16.29 10.01
CA GLU A 45 -0.43 15.51 10.55
C GLU A 45 -0.37 14.16 9.84
N PHE A 46 0.08 14.18 8.59
CA PHE A 46 0.64 12.98 8.01
C PHE A 46 1.91 12.66 8.80
N ILE A 47 1.90 11.64 9.63
CA ILE A 47 3.14 11.14 10.25
C ILE A 47 4.09 10.62 9.18
N ILE A 48 3.57 10.12 8.07
CA ILE A 48 4.38 9.88 6.89
C ILE A 48 4.42 11.19 6.11
N ASP A 49 5.58 11.83 6.17
CA ASP A 49 5.85 13.06 5.45
C ASP A 49 5.52 12.88 3.95
N PRO A 50 4.71 13.78 3.34
CA PRO A 50 4.49 13.75 1.89
C PRO A 50 5.77 13.70 1.06
N ARG A 51 6.90 14.20 1.60
CA ARG A 51 8.22 14.08 0.99
C ARG A 51 8.80 12.66 0.99
N ALA A 52 8.10 11.70 1.62
CA ALA A 52 8.42 10.29 1.54
C ALA A 52 7.84 9.61 0.31
N ASP A 53 7.10 10.33 -0.54
CA ASP A 53 6.60 9.81 -1.82
C ASP A 53 7.73 9.18 -2.64
N GLY A 54 7.51 7.97 -3.14
CA GLY A 54 8.49 7.16 -3.85
C GLY A 54 9.60 6.54 -2.99
N LYS A 55 9.60 6.74 -1.67
CA LYS A 55 10.65 6.20 -0.77
C LYS A 55 10.21 4.93 -0.06
N ILE A 56 11.21 4.13 0.31
CA ILE A 56 10.99 3.01 1.22
C ILE A 56 10.77 3.58 2.63
N ILE A 57 9.68 3.16 3.23
CA ILE A 57 9.34 3.47 4.63
C ILE A 57 9.20 2.18 5.43
N GLU A 58 9.40 2.29 6.73
CA GLU A 58 9.17 1.22 7.70
C GLU A 58 8.33 1.78 8.84
N SER A 59 7.25 1.09 9.20
CA SER A 59 6.35 1.54 10.24
C SER A 59 5.46 0.39 10.74
N VAL A 60 4.51 0.71 11.61
CA VAL A 60 3.53 -0.21 12.18
C VAL A 60 2.16 0.44 12.17
N GLY A 61 1.12 -0.38 11.98
CA GLY A 61 -0.27 0.07 12.05
C GLY A 61 -1.21 -1.07 12.43
N ILE A 62 -2.44 -0.70 12.73
CA ILE A 62 -3.51 -1.62 13.08
C ILE A 62 -4.40 -1.85 11.86
N VAL A 63 -4.72 -3.10 11.58
CA VAL A 63 -5.64 -3.44 10.48
C VAL A 63 -7.01 -2.85 10.76
N GLU A 64 -7.39 -1.85 10.00
CA GLU A 64 -8.70 -1.22 10.09
C GLU A 64 -9.74 -1.97 9.25
N ARG A 65 -9.35 -2.43 8.06
CA ARG A 65 -10.24 -3.13 7.14
C ARG A 65 -9.46 -4.07 6.22
N LEU A 66 -10.01 -5.27 6.02
CA LEU A 66 -9.58 -6.19 4.97
C LEU A 66 -10.34 -5.89 3.68
N LEU A 67 -9.66 -5.99 2.56
CA LEU A 67 -10.23 -5.79 1.23
C LEU A 67 -10.17 -7.10 0.44
N PRO A 68 -11.01 -7.27 -0.58
CA PRO A 68 -10.85 -8.38 -1.52
C PRO A 68 -9.45 -8.36 -2.15
N ASP A 69 -8.86 -9.54 -2.32
CA ASP A 69 -7.60 -9.64 -3.03
C ASP A 69 -7.79 -9.13 -4.46
N ASP A 70 -6.80 -8.43 -4.97
CA ASP A 70 -6.76 -8.05 -6.38
C ASP A 70 -6.15 -9.19 -7.18
N ASN A 71 -6.88 -9.63 -8.19
CA ASN A 71 -6.47 -10.73 -9.06
C ASN A 71 -6.25 -10.29 -10.52
N GLU A 72 -6.20 -8.99 -10.78
CA GLU A 72 -5.90 -8.45 -12.10
C GLU A 72 -4.39 -8.24 -12.25
N GLY A 73 -3.79 -8.93 -13.20
CA GLY A 73 -2.34 -8.95 -13.38
C GLY A 73 -1.64 -9.72 -12.26
N SER A 74 -0.68 -9.09 -11.57
CA SER A 74 -0.06 -9.65 -10.37
C SER A 74 -1.04 -9.59 -9.20
N ARG A 75 -1.19 -10.72 -8.49
CA ARG A 75 -2.15 -10.81 -7.39
C ARG A 75 -1.65 -10.09 -6.15
N HIS A 76 -2.55 -9.35 -5.50
CA HIS A 76 -2.20 -8.65 -4.27
C HIS A 76 -3.22 -8.91 -3.16
N GLN A 77 -2.73 -9.26 -1.98
CA GLN A 77 -3.51 -9.14 -0.76
C GLN A 77 -3.59 -7.67 -0.39
N ARG A 78 -4.81 -7.18 -0.11
CA ARG A 78 -5.04 -5.76 0.19
C ARG A 78 -5.72 -5.57 1.53
N PHE A 79 -5.27 -4.59 2.28
CA PHE A 79 -5.90 -4.18 3.54
C PHE A 79 -5.52 -2.73 3.89
N ILE A 80 -6.34 -2.10 4.73
CA ILE A 80 -6.10 -0.75 5.24
C ILE A 80 -5.49 -0.87 6.63
N LEU A 81 -4.36 -0.20 6.84
CA LEU A 81 -3.78 0.05 8.15
C LEU A 81 -4.15 1.44 8.63
N LYS A 82 -4.50 1.54 9.91
CA LYS A 82 -4.60 2.80 10.65
C LYS A 82 -3.34 2.99 11.46
N MET A 83 -2.67 4.10 11.24
CA MET A 83 -1.47 4.52 11.96
C MET A 83 -1.85 5.21 13.28
N ASP A 84 -0.91 5.32 14.22
CA ASP A 84 -1.13 6.01 15.50
C ASP A 84 -1.56 7.48 15.32
N SER A 85 -1.16 8.12 14.24
CA SER A 85 -1.61 9.46 13.84
C SER A 85 -3.08 9.57 13.47
N GLY A 86 -3.73 8.43 13.22
CA GLY A 86 -5.03 8.39 12.57
C GLY A 86 -4.98 8.35 11.05
N GLN A 87 -3.80 8.54 10.42
CA GLN A 87 -3.64 8.34 8.98
C GLN A 87 -3.94 6.89 8.61
N THR A 88 -4.54 6.68 7.44
CA THR A 88 -4.76 5.36 6.88
C THR A 88 -3.86 5.11 5.67
N LEU A 89 -3.38 3.88 5.55
CA LEU A 89 -2.57 3.42 4.42
C LEU A 89 -3.18 2.18 3.79
N LEU A 90 -3.24 2.15 2.48
CA LEU A 90 -3.49 0.91 1.75
C LEU A 90 -2.19 0.10 1.69
N ILE A 91 -2.23 -1.14 2.14
CA ILE A 91 -1.18 -2.12 1.86
C ILE A 91 -1.58 -2.95 0.64
N ALA A 92 -0.71 -2.99 -0.35
CA ALA A 92 -0.83 -3.82 -1.55
C ALA A 92 0.34 -4.83 -1.58
N HIS A 93 0.13 -5.99 -0.95
CA HIS A 93 1.14 -7.04 -0.80
C HIS A 93 1.06 -8.03 -1.95
N ASN A 94 2.11 -8.12 -2.76
CA ASN A 94 2.16 -9.02 -3.91
C ASN A 94 2.28 -10.49 -3.45
N ILE A 95 1.19 -11.24 -3.61
CA ILE A 95 1.09 -12.65 -3.20
C ILE A 95 1.53 -13.65 -4.29
N ASP A 96 2.01 -13.18 -5.42
CA ASP A 96 2.74 -14.00 -6.38
C ASP A 96 4.24 -14.09 -6.05
N LEU A 97 4.75 -13.14 -5.26
CA LEU A 97 6.16 -13.05 -4.90
C LEU A 97 6.42 -13.38 -3.42
N ALA A 98 5.44 -13.17 -2.56
CA ALA A 98 5.55 -13.44 -1.13
C ALA A 98 4.30 -14.16 -0.59
N PRO A 99 4.41 -14.92 0.51
CA PRO A 99 3.28 -15.63 1.08
C PRO A 99 2.18 -14.67 1.56
N ARG A 100 0.93 -15.00 1.28
CA ARG A 100 -0.26 -14.32 1.82
C ARG A 100 -0.33 -14.46 3.35
N ILE A 101 -0.77 -13.44 4.05
CA ILE A 101 -1.09 -13.51 5.49
C ILE A 101 -2.52 -14.11 5.62
N ASN A 102 -2.63 -15.43 5.83
CA ASN A 102 -3.92 -16.15 5.88
C ASN A 102 -4.53 -15.92 7.21
N GLY A 103 -4.47 -15.42 8.10
CA GLY A 103 -5.12 -15.28 9.41
C GLY A 103 -5.28 -13.82 9.81
N LEU A 104 -5.01 -12.90 8.88
CA LEU A 104 -5.11 -11.47 9.15
C LEU A 104 -6.56 -11.07 9.47
N GLN A 105 -6.74 -10.33 10.55
CA GLN A 105 -8.04 -9.87 11.03
C GLN A 105 -8.02 -8.37 11.33
N ARG A 106 -9.19 -7.75 11.34
CA ARG A 106 -9.34 -6.38 11.83
C ARG A 106 -8.90 -6.31 13.30
N GLY A 107 -8.10 -5.30 13.62
CA GLY A 107 -7.52 -5.10 14.94
C GLY A 107 -6.12 -5.68 15.11
N ASP A 108 -5.63 -6.48 14.16
CA ASP A 108 -4.27 -7.00 14.20
C ASP A 108 -3.24 -5.90 13.99
N GLU A 109 -2.11 -6.01 14.67
CA GLU A 109 -0.93 -5.18 14.41
C GLU A 109 -0.14 -5.78 13.25
N VAL A 110 0.25 -4.93 12.31
CA VAL A 110 1.15 -5.28 11.21
C VAL A 110 2.27 -4.26 11.13
N LYS A 111 3.52 -4.74 11.20
CA LYS A 111 4.69 -3.96 10.84
C LYS A 111 4.97 -4.17 9.36
N PHE A 112 5.48 -3.14 8.71
CA PHE A 112 5.74 -3.20 7.29
C PHE A 112 6.99 -2.40 6.90
N ARG A 113 7.59 -2.83 5.80
CA ARG A 113 8.59 -2.10 5.04
C ARG A 113 8.24 -2.21 3.57
N GLY A 114 8.17 -1.07 2.88
CA GLY A 114 7.83 -1.03 1.46
C GLY A 114 7.93 0.37 0.90
N GLN A 115 7.69 0.53 -0.40
CA GLN A 115 7.65 1.82 -1.05
C GLN A 115 6.31 2.50 -0.77
N TYR A 116 6.39 3.73 -0.30
CA TYR A 116 5.23 4.60 -0.09
C TYR A 116 4.97 5.43 -1.33
N GLU A 117 3.72 5.49 -1.74
CA GLU A 117 3.22 6.40 -2.79
C GLU A 117 2.06 7.21 -2.24
N LEU A 118 2.20 8.53 -2.29
CA LEU A 118 1.18 9.47 -1.81
C LEU A 118 -0.04 9.46 -2.74
N ASN A 119 -1.22 9.52 -2.15
CA ASN A 119 -2.47 9.80 -2.86
C ASN A 119 -3.43 10.58 -1.96
N ASP A 120 -4.57 11.02 -2.50
CA ASP A 120 -5.57 11.83 -1.79
C ASP A 120 -6.24 11.13 -0.61
N ARG A 121 -5.95 9.84 -0.39
CA ARG A 121 -6.57 8.99 0.65
C ARG A 121 -5.58 8.50 1.70
N GLY A 122 -4.41 9.09 1.79
CA GLY A 122 -3.40 8.77 2.78
C GLY A 122 -2.20 7.99 2.24
N GLY A 123 -2.33 7.39 1.07
CA GLY A 123 -1.24 6.71 0.38
C GLY A 123 -1.37 5.19 0.30
N VAL A 124 -0.50 4.60 -0.49
CA VAL A 124 -0.35 3.15 -0.65
C VAL A 124 1.09 2.74 -0.34
N VAL A 125 1.25 1.56 0.24
CA VAL A 125 2.56 0.91 0.41
C VAL A 125 2.54 -0.39 -0.39
N HIS A 126 3.51 -0.52 -1.27
CA HIS A 126 3.76 -1.71 -2.07
C HIS A 126 5.24 -2.13 -1.98
N TRP A 127 5.68 -3.15 -2.77
CA TRP A 127 7.02 -3.75 -2.63
C TRP A 127 7.32 -4.23 -1.21
N THR A 128 6.30 -4.84 -0.59
CA THR A 128 6.40 -5.42 0.75
C THR A 128 6.88 -6.87 0.70
N HIS A 129 7.80 -7.19 -0.18
CA HIS A 129 8.38 -8.51 -0.43
C HIS A 129 9.86 -8.39 -0.84
N ASP A 130 10.57 -9.50 -0.83
CA ASP A 130 11.92 -9.56 -1.39
C ASP A 130 11.91 -9.32 -2.90
N ASP A 131 13.01 -8.80 -3.41
CA ASP A 131 13.26 -8.69 -4.84
C ASP A 131 14.51 -9.47 -5.24
N PRO A 132 14.37 -10.75 -5.62
CA PRO A 132 15.50 -11.57 -6.06
C PRO A 132 16.20 -11.04 -7.33
N ARG A 133 15.53 -10.18 -8.11
CA ARG A 133 16.09 -9.60 -9.33
C ARG A 133 16.85 -8.30 -9.10
N GLY A 134 16.64 -7.68 -7.92
CA GLY A 134 17.26 -6.41 -7.57
C GLY A 134 16.70 -5.20 -8.33
N ASP A 135 15.46 -5.27 -8.79
CA ASP A 135 14.78 -4.18 -9.50
C ASP A 135 14.35 -3.06 -8.53
N HIS A 136 14.15 -3.40 -7.25
CA HIS A 136 13.77 -2.47 -6.18
C HIS A 136 14.34 -2.90 -4.80
N PRO A 137 14.38 -2.02 -3.80
CA PRO A 137 14.74 -2.40 -2.43
C PRO A 137 13.78 -3.43 -1.86
N ALA A 138 14.31 -4.43 -1.14
CA ALA A 138 13.52 -5.45 -0.46
C ALA A 138 12.58 -4.83 0.60
N GLY A 139 11.37 -5.36 0.67
CA GLY A 139 10.37 -5.03 1.67
C GLY A 139 9.86 -6.27 2.39
N TRP A 140 8.94 -6.08 3.33
CA TRP A 140 8.33 -7.17 4.09
C TRP A 140 7.09 -6.70 4.85
N LEU A 141 6.27 -7.66 5.23
CA LEU A 141 5.25 -7.51 6.27
C LEU A 141 5.61 -8.41 7.45
N GLU A 142 5.26 -7.98 8.68
CA GLU A 142 5.40 -8.81 9.88
C GLU A 142 4.07 -8.81 10.65
N HIS A 143 3.55 -10.00 10.89
CA HIS A 143 2.31 -10.23 11.63
C HIS A 143 2.50 -11.38 12.60
N ASN A 144 2.15 -11.18 13.88
CA ASN A 144 2.31 -12.17 14.96
C ASN A 144 3.73 -12.76 15.04
N GLY A 145 4.75 -11.92 14.88
CA GLY A 145 6.16 -12.32 14.93
C GLY A 145 6.65 -13.10 13.70
N LYS A 146 5.80 -13.32 12.70
CA LYS A 146 6.16 -13.96 11.45
C LYS A 146 6.34 -12.92 10.36
N ARG A 147 7.44 -13.02 9.61
CA ARG A 147 7.74 -12.19 8.46
C ARG A 147 7.25 -12.83 7.15
N TYR A 148 6.73 -12.01 6.26
CA TYR A 148 6.21 -12.31 4.93
C TYR A 148 6.97 -11.44 3.93
N GLN A 149 7.83 -12.06 3.13
CA GLN A 149 8.69 -11.39 2.16
C GLN A 149 9.07 -12.30 0.99
#